data_a6d0add665f42dfa6e21fb630949ea6b
#
_entry.id   a6d0add665f42dfa6e21fb630949ea6b
#
_cell.length_a   1.000
_cell.length_b   1.000
_cell.length_c   1.000
_cell.angle_alpha   90.00
_cell.angle_beta   90.00
_cell.angle_gamma   90.00
#
_symmetry.space_group_name_H-M   'P 1'
#
loop_
_entity.id
_entity.type
_entity.pdbx_description
1 polymer ?
#
loop_
_entity_poly.entity_id
_entity_poly.type
_entity_poly.pdbx_seq_one_letter_code
_entity_poly.pdbx_strand_id
1 'polypeptide(L)'
;IRASERRMYLRVREIFAMAADYAPTLPETTQFFRVIQNKLHFAVTGKTAAELIAERADSSRPNMGLTTWKSGSVQKADVTVAKNYLHEPEIGELNRIVTMWLDFAEDQARRRKEVFLKDRADRLDAFLKFNERNVLDGAGRVSKKQADAHAESQYEQFAAQRRALLEAEGAEFNVRALEDAAKALPTPGKKRT
;
A
#
# COMPACT_ATOMS: atom_id res chain seq x y z
N ILE A 1 7.45 -6.50 -5.34
CA ILE A 1 6.88 -7.52 -4.41
C ILE A 1 8.06 -8.27 -3.83
N ARG A 2 8.23 -8.20 -2.50
CA ARG A 2 9.28 -8.95 -1.81
C ARG A 2 9.05 -10.46 -2.03
N ALA A 3 10.12 -11.25 -2.13
CA ALA A 3 10.02 -12.70 -2.41
C ALA A 3 9.13 -13.45 -1.39
N SER A 4 9.09 -12.99 -0.14
CA SER A 4 8.21 -13.48 0.92
C SER A 4 6.73 -13.23 0.63
N GLU A 5 6.36 -12.04 0.15
CA GLU A 5 4.98 -11.71 -0.22
C GLU A 5 4.48 -12.56 -1.40
N ARG A 6 5.33 -12.76 -2.41
CA ARG A 6 4.98 -13.61 -3.55
C ARG A 6 4.69 -15.05 -3.12
N ARG A 7 5.51 -15.61 -2.24
CA ARG A 7 5.30 -16.97 -1.69
C ARG A 7 3.99 -17.05 -0.91
N MET A 8 3.68 -16.04 -0.11
CA MET A 8 2.42 -15.94 0.62
C MET A 8 1.21 -15.94 -0.33
N TYR A 9 1.23 -15.10 -1.38
CA TYR A 9 0.15 -15.06 -2.37
C TYR A 9 -0.03 -16.39 -3.11
N LEU A 10 1.04 -17.08 -3.45
CA LEU A 10 0.97 -18.40 -4.08
C LEU A 10 0.32 -19.42 -3.14
N ARG A 11 0.72 -19.42 -1.86
CA ARG A 11 0.12 -20.31 -0.85
C ARG A 11 -1.37 -20.00 -0.60
N VAL A 12 -1.73 -18.71 -0.53
CA VAL A 12 -3.14 -18.29 -0.48
C VAL A 12 -3.91 -18.89 -1.65
N ARG A 13 -3.41 -18.71 -2.87
CA ARG A 13 -4.06 -19.23 -4.07
C ARG A 13 -4.19 -20.75 -4.05
N GLU A 14 -3.15 -21.46 -3.66
CA GLU A 14 -3.16 -22.94 -3.57
C GLU A 14 -4.20 -23.44 -2.56
N ILE A 15 -4.27 -22.84 -1.36
CA ILE A 15 -5.25 -23.22 -0.35
C ILE A 15 -6.67 -22.90 -0.80
N PHE A 16 -6.90 -21.79 -1.48
CA PHE A 16 -8.23 -21.45 -1.98
C PHE A 16 -8.62 -22.25 -3.22
N ALA A 17 -7.66 -22.67 -4.03
CA ALA A 17 -7.90 -23.57 -5.15
C ALA A 17 -8.41 -24.96 -4.73
N MET A 18 -8.27 -25.33 -3.45
CA MET A 18 -8.87 -26.54 -2.89
C MET A 18 -10.37 -26.39 -2.53
N ALA A 19 -10.95 -25.20 -2.67
CA ALA A 19 -12.39 -25.01 -2.46
C ALA A 19 -13.17 -25.56 -3.68
N ALA A 20 -14.29 -26.24 -3.41
CA ALA A 20 -15.08 -26.89 -4.43
C ALA A 20 -15.72 -25.91 -5.44
N ASP A 21 -15.95 -24.67 -5.02
CA ASP A 21 -16.52 -23.56 -5.80
C ASP A 21 -15.46 -22.57 -6.30
N TYR A 22 -14.17 -22.93 -6.23
CA TYR A 22 -13.11 -22.06 -6.71
C TYR A 22 -13.03 -22.04 -8.24
N ALA A 23 -13.30 -20.87 -8.81
CA ALA A 23 -13.07 -20.59 -10.22
C ALA A 23 -12.33 -19.24 -10.36
N PRO A 24 -11.04 -19.24 -10.74
CA PRO A 24 -10.18 -18.05 -10.69
C PRO A 24 -10.63 -16.90 -11.60
N THR A 25 -11.45 -17.21 -12.60
CA THR A 25 -11.98 -16.24 -13.58
C THR A 25 -13.30 -15.61 -13.17
N LEU A 26 -13.97 -16.11 -12.13
CA LEU A 26 -15.26 -15.60 -11.70
C LEU A 26 -15.14 -14.31 -10.88
N PRO A 27 -16.06 -13.35 -11.09
CA PRO A 27 -16.14 -12.13 -10.28
C PRO A 27 -16.30 -12.41 -8.79
N GLU A 28 -17.02 -13.46 -8.42
CA GLU A 28 -17.27 -13.91 -7.05
C GLU A 28 -15.97 -14.28 -6.34
N THR A 29 -15.07 -14.96 -7.01
CA THR A 29 -13.74 -15.30 -6.48
C THR A 29 -12.92 -14.02 -6.21
N THR A 30 -12.94 -13.06 -7.12
CA THR A 30 -12.28 -11.77 -6.94
C THR A 30 -12.88 -10.99 -5.77
N GLN A 31 -14.20 -10.98 -5.65
CA GLN A 31 -14.91 -10.34 -4.54
C GLN A 31 -14.56 -11.01 -3.21
N PHE A 32 -14.51 -12.31 -3.15
CA PHE A 32 -14.10 -13.06 -1.98
C PHE A 32 -12.69 -12.64 -1.50
N PHE A 33 -11.70 -12.59 -2.40
CA PHE A 33 -10.36 -12.15 -2.01
C PHE A 33 -10.31 -10.72 -1.48
N ARG A 34 -11.14 -9.82 -2.02
CA ARG A 34 -11.26 -8.45 -1.50
C ARG A 34 -11.81 -8.42 -0.07
N VAL A 35 -12.82 -9.25 0.21
CA VAL A 35 -13.40 -9.37 1.55
C VAL A 35 -12.35 -9.87 2.54
N ILE A 36 -11.66 -10.98 2.22
CA ILE A 36 -10.59 -11.53 3.05
C ILE A 36 -9.50 -10.49 3.32
N GLN A 37 -9.05 -9.80 2.28
CA GLN A 37 -8.01 -8.77 2.40
C GLN A 37 -8.46 -7.63 3.32
N ASN A 38 -9.69 -7.14 3.18
CA ASN A 38 -10.23 -6.09 4.06
C ASN A 38 -10.34 -6.54 5.51
N LYS A 39 -10.80 -7.78 5.76
CA LYS A 39 -10.88 -8.34 7.12
C LYS A 39 -9.49 -8.44 7.77
N LEU A 40 -8.48 -8.87 7.04
CA LEU A 40 -7.11 -8.96 7.53
C LEU A 40 -6.49 -7.59 7.80
N HIS A 41 -6.69 -6.60 6.91
CA HIS A 41 -6.27 -5.22 7.17
C HIS A 41 -6.95 -4.67 8.43
N PHE A 42 -8.26 -4.86 8.54
CA PHE A 42 -9.03 -4.38 9.68
C PHE A 42 -8.60 -5.02 11.00
N ALA A 43 -8.31 -6.32 11.00
CA ALA A 43 -7.84 -7.04 12.18
C ALA A 43 -6.51 -6.49 12.74
N VAL A 44 -5.67 -5.89 11.89
CA VAL A 44 -4.36 -5.34 12.26
C VAL A 44 -4.42 -3.85 12.57
N THR A 45 -5.17 -3.09 11.77
CA THR A 45 -5.12 -1.62 11.79
C THR A 45 -6.39 -0.97 12.34
N GLY A 46 -7.46 -1.74 12.53
CA GLY A 46 -8.80 -1.22 12.83
C GLY A 46 -9.46 -0.52 11.63
N LYS A 47 -8.88 -0.67 10.42
CA LYS A 47 -9.33 0.01 9.20
C LYS A 47 -9.33 -0.92 8.00
N THR A 48 -10.27 -0.72 7.07
CA THR A 48 -10.22 -1.36 5.76
C THR A 48 -9.12 -0.76 4.89
N ALA A 49 -8.78 -1.40 3.79
CA ALA A 49 -7.79 -0.89 2.84
C ALA A 49 -8.16 0.52 2.31
N ALA A 50 -9.45 0.77 2.05
CA ALA A 50 -9.93 2.07 1.60
C ALA A 50 -9.84 3.15 2.70
N GLU A 51 -10.19 2.81 3.94
CA GLU A 51 -10.08 3.71 5.08
C GLU A 51 -8.63 4.09 5.39
N LEU A 52 -7.69 3.13 5.27
CA LEU A 52 -6.26 3.39 5.42
C LEU A 52 -5.76 4.42 4.40
N ILE A 53 -6.12 4.25 3.12
CA ILE A 53 -5.75 5.21 2.07
C ILE A 53 -6.35 6.58 2.36
N ALA A 54 -7.66 6.64 2.66
CA ALA A 54 -8.36 7.90 2.89
C ALA A 54 -7.81 8.69 4.09
N GLU A 55 -7.32 8.00 5.12
CA GLU A 55 -6.78 8.66 6.31
C GLU A 55 -5.32 9.06 6.17
N ARG A 56 -4.51 8.24 5.48
CA ARG A 56 -3.05 8.38 5.49
C ARG A 56 -2.49 9.10 4.26
N ALA A 57 -3.23 9.16 3.15
CA ALA A 57 -2.84 9.90 1.96
C ALA A 57 -2.96 11.41 2.22
N ASP A 58 -1.82 12.08 2.37
CA ASP A 58 -1.75 13.49 2.75
C ASP A 58 -0.57 14.16 2.05
N SER A 59 -0.84 15.10 1.15
CA SER A 59 0.16 15.84 0.37
C SER A 59 1.14 16.65 1.22
N SER A 60 0.76 16.99 2.46
CA SER A 60 1.62 17.73 3.38
C SER A 60 2.66 16.86 4.10
N ARG A 61 2.47 15.54 4.09
CA ARG A 61 3.37 14.59 4.74
C ARG A 61 4.53 14.19 3.81
N PRO A 62 5.71 13.88 4.37
CA PRO A 62 6.79 13.29 3.60
C PRO A 62 6.29 12.06 2.82
N ASN A 63 6.59 12.02 1.52
CA ASN A 63 6.16 10.93 0.63
C ASN A 63 4.64 10.67 0.63
N MET A 64 3.83 11.71 0.89
CA MET A 64 2.37 11.60 1.02
C MET A 64 1.90 10.63 2.14
N GLY A 65 2.70 10.38 3.16
CA GLY A 65 2.42 9.40 4.20
C GLY A 65 2.66 7.94 3.79
N LEU A 66 3.19 7.68 2.57
CA LEU A 66 3.60 6.35 2.17
C LEU A 66 4.88 5.93 2.92
N THR A 67 4.95 4.66 3.29
CA THR A 67 6.13 4.03 3.90
C THR A 67 6.93 3.21 2.89
N THR A 68 6.29 2.76 1.80
CA THR A 68 6.92 1.99 0.71
C THR A 68 6.34 2.36 -0.65
N TRP A 69 7.19 2.32 -1.70
CA TRP A 69 6.80 2.52 -3.11
C TRP A 69 7.79 1.80 -4.03
N LYS A 70 7.50 1.72 -5.36
CA LYS A 70 8.24 0.85 -6.28
C LYS A 70 9.53 1.44 -6.83
N SER A 71 9.62 2.75 -7.01
CA SER A 71 10.73 3.42 -7.69
C SER A 71 11.31 4.54 -6.84
N GLY A 72 12.37 5.23 -7.28
CA GLY A 72 13.08 6.26 -6.53
C GLY A 72 12.20 7.40 -5.96
N SER A 73 11.00 7.63 -6.52
CA SER A 73 10.03 8.60 -6.01
C SER A 73 8.60 8.06 -6.08
N VAL A 74 7.73 8.53 -5.19
CA VAL A 74 6.30 8.19 -5.18
C VAL A 74 5.65 8.53 -6.51
N GLN A 75 4.93 7.58 -7.08
CA GLN A 75 4.19 7.67 -8.32
C GLN A 75 2.67 7.61 -8.08
N LYS A 76 1.88 8.09 -9.03
CA LYS A 76 0.41 8.06 -8.95
C LYS A 76 -0.14 6.63 -8.72
N ALA A 77 0.49 5.61 -9.31
CA ALA A 77 0.09 4.21 -9.12
C ALA A 77 0.38 3.65 -7.71
N ASP A 78 1.26 4.30 -6.94
CA ASP A 78 1.60 3.84 -5.59
C ASP A 78 0.56 4.29 -4.56
N VAL A 79 -0.10 5.44 -4.78
CA VAL A 79 -0.97 6.08 -3.78
C VAL A 79 -2.32 5.40 -3.57
N THR A 80 -2.75 4.56 -4.51
CA THR A 80 -4.00 3.79 -4.41
C THR A 80 -3.81 2.38 -3.82
N VAL A 81 -2.61 2.09 -3.30
CA VAL A 81 -2.24 0.78 -2.73
C VAL A 81 -2.13 0.88 -1.21
N ALA A 82 -3.13 0.39 -0.49
CA ALA A 82 -3.24 0.51 0.97
C ALA A 82 -2.00 0.03 1.74
N LYS A 83 -1.38 -1.07 1.31
CA LYS A 83 -0.17 -1.60 1.97
C LYS A 83 1.01 -0.66 1.95
N ASN A 84 1.06 0.28 1.02
CA ASN A 84 2.12 1.27 0.93
C ASN A 84 2.08 2.30 2.07
N TYR A 85 0.96 2.37 2.79
CA TYR A 85 0.76 3.22 3.96
C TYR A 85 0.92 2.49 5.30
N LEU A 86 1.18 1.17 5.29
CA LEU A 86 1.37 0.41 6.52
C LEU A 86 2.74 0.70 7.15
N HIS A 87 2.76 0.90 8.45
CA HIS A 87 4.00 0.99 9.21
C HIS A 87 4.62 -0.40 9.43
N GLU A 88 5.91 -0.45 9.68
CA GLU A 88 6.64 -1.73 9.81
C GLU A 88 6.05 -2.68 10.86
N PRO A 89 5.63 -2.23 12.06
CA PRO A 89 4.93 -3.10 13.02
C PRO A 89 3.62 -3.68 12.47
N GLU A 90 2.84 -2.88 11.72
CA GLU A 90 1.58 -3.33 11.10
C GLU A 90 1.84 -4.37 10.00
N ILE A 91 2.90 -4.19 9.21
CA ILE A 91 3.32 -5.17 8.19
C ILE A 91 3.74 -6.49 8.87
N GLY A 92 4.52 -6.42 9.94
CA GLY A 92 4.93 -7.58 10.72
C GLY A 92 3.74 -8.35 11.28
N GLU A 93 2.78 -7.63 11.84
CA GLU A 93 1.56 -8.21 12.41
C GLU A 93 0.63 -8.79 11.34
N LEU A 94 0.48 -8.10 10.20
CA LEU A 94 -0.28 -8.61 9.06
C LEU A 94 0.32 -9.92 8.52
N ASN A 95 1.63 -9.98 8.35
CA ASN A 95 2.31 -11.19 7.91
C ASN A 95 2.10 -12.35 8.88
N ARG A 96 2.17 -12.10 10.18
CA ARG A 96 1.95 -13.09 11.23
C ARG A 96 0.53 -13.67 11.17
N ILE A 97 -0.48 -12.81 11.16
CA ILE A 97 -1.88 -13.25 11.18
C ILE A 97 -2.25 -13.99 9.88
N VAL A 98 -1.73 -13.54 8.73
CA VAL A 98 -1.91 -14.23 7.45
C VAL A 98 -1.29 -15.62 7.48
N THR A 99 -0.06 -15.77 8.01
CA THR A 99 0.59 -17.08 8.12
C THR A 99 -0.21 -18.03 9.00
N MET A 100 -0.61 -17.58 10.18
CA MET A 100 -1.42 -18.38 11.12
C MET A 100 -2.76 -18.79 10.48
N TRP A 101 -3.41 -17.85 9.76
CA TRP A 101 -4.66 -18.16 9.05
C TRP A 101 -4.47 -19.21 7.95
N LEU A 102 -3.39 -19.11 7.18
CA LEU A 102 -3.09 -20.07 6.11
C LEU A 102 -2.82 -21.47 6.65
N ASP A 103 -2.07 -21.57 7.74
CA ASP A 103 -1.81 -22.85 8.44
C ASP A 103 -3.12 -23.47 8.95
N PHE A 104 -3.98 -22.66 9.58
CA PHE A 104 -5.31 -23.08 10.01
C PHE A 104 -6.20 -23.52 8.83
N ALA A 105 -6.24 -22.75 7.75
CA ALA A 105 -7.05 -23.05 6.57
C ALA A 105 -6.58 -24.32 5.86
N GLU A 106 -5.27 -24.59 5.82
CA GLU A 106 -4.70 -25.82 5.27
C GLU A 106 -5.07 -27.04 6.12
N ASP A 107 -4.94 -26.94 7.45
CA ASP A 107 -5.34 -28.02 8.35
C ASP A 107 -6.84 -28.37 8.21
N GLN A 108 -7.69 -27.34 8.12
CA GLN A 108 -9.13 -27.54 7.90
C GLN A 108 -9.44 -28.20 6.54
N ALA A 109 -8.69 -27.85 5.48
CA ALA A 109 -8.86 -28.45 4.17
C ALA A 109 -8.47 -29.94 4.17
N ARG A 110 -7.40 -30.30 4.88
CA ARG A 110 -6.96 -31.71 5.01
C ARG A 110 -7.96 -32.60 5.75
N ARG A 111 -8.73 -32.03 6.69
CA ARG A 111 -9.70 -32.77 7.52
C ARG A 111 -11.06 -32.91 6.86
N ARG A 112 -11.38 -32.14 5.81
CA ARG A 112 -12.69 -32.10 5.17
C ARG A 112 -12.61 -32.55 3.73
N LYS A 113 -13.64 -33.28 3.29
CA LYS A 113 -13.75 -33.72 1.88
C LYS A 113 -14.13 -32.59 0.95
N GLU A 114 -14.97 -31.63 1.41
CA GLU A 114 -15.40 -30.46 0.65
C GLU A 114 -15.38 -29.21 1.52
N VAL A 115 -14.87 -28.11 0.98
CA VAL A 115 -14.84 -26.78 1.60
C VAL A 115 -15.23 -25.74 0.56
N PHE A 116 -16.17 -24.88 0.88
CA PHE A 116 -16.61 -23.78 0.02
C PHE A 116 -15.92 -22.45 0.42
N LEU A 117 -15.82 -21.51 -0.52
CA LEU A 117 -15.20 -20.19 -0.28
C LEU A 117 -15.93 -19.43 0.84
N LYS A 118 -17.26 -19.50 0.88
CA LYS A 118 -18.06 -18.88 1.95
C LYS A 118 -17.69 -19.42 3.33
N ASP A 119 -17.53 -20.73 3.48
CA ASP A 119 -17.12 -21.34 4.76
C ASP A 119 -15.77 -20.82 5.24
N ARG A 120 -14.88 -20.50 4.32
CA ARG A 120 -13.57 -19.93 4.65
C ARG A 120 -13.66 -18.50 5.19
N ALA A 121 -14.57 -17.68 4.65
CA ALA A 121 -14.81 -16.32 5.16
C ALA A 121 -15.37 -16.35 6.58
N ASP A 122 -16.35 -17.20 6.85
CA ASP A 122 -16.96 -17.35 8.18
C ASP A 122 -15.94 -17.89 9.20
N ARG A 123 -15.07 -18.81 8.76
CA ARG A 123 -13.98 -19.33 9.59
C ARG A 123 -12.88 -18.32 9.86
N LEU A 124 -12.62 -17.41 8.92
CA LEU A 124 -11.70 -16.31 9.18
C LEU A 124 -12.23 -15.43 10.33
N ASP A 125 -13.52 -15.11 10.35
CA ASP A 125 -14.09 -14.33 11.44
C ASP A 125 -14.00 -15.05 12.79
N ALA A 126 -14.29 -16.35 12.82
CA ALA A 126 -14.12 -17.17 14.01
C ALA A 126 -12.65 -17.26 14.46
N PHE A 127 -11.73 -17.41 13.52
CA PHE A 127 -10.30 -17.43 13.78
C PHE A 127 -9.80 -16.09 14.34
N LEU A 128 -10.23 -14.96 13.75
CA LEU A 128 -9.88 -13.62 14.23
C LEU A 128 -10.41 -13.38 15.64
N LYS A 129 -11.66 -13.74 15.91
CA LYS A 129 -12.25 -13.64 17.26
C LYS A 129 -11.52 -14.50 18.29
N PHE A 130 -11.16 -15.73 17.92
CA PHE A 130 -10.39 -16.62 18.79
C PHE A 130 -9.00 -16.06 19.15
N ASN A 131 -8.39 -15.34 18.21
CA ASN A 131 -7.09 -14.68 18.42
C ASN A 131 -7.24 -13.24 18.96
N GLU A 132 -8.39 -12.88 19.53
CA GLU A 132 -8.69 -11.56 20.13
C GLU A 132 -8.46 -10.39 19.19
N ARG A 133 -8.73 -10.60 17.87
CA ARG A 133 -8.59 -9.58 16.83
C ARG A 133 -9.94 -8.94 16.50
N ASN A 134 -9.89 -7.67 16.10
CA ASN A 134 -11.05 -6.97 15.60
C ASN A 134 -11.56 -7.62 14.31
N VAL A 135 -12.87 -7.82 14.23
CA VAL A 135 -13.54 -8.36 13.06
C VAL A 135 -14.32 -7.25 12.37
N LEU A 136 -14.15 -7.15 11.05
CA LEU A 136 -14.87 -6.20 10.23
C LEU A 136 -16.30 -6.66 10.02
N ASP A 137 -17.24 -5.87 10.51
CA ASP A 137 -18.68 -6.03 10.24
C ASP A 137 -19.05 -5.18 9.01
N GLY A 138 -19.39 -5.85 7.91
CA GLY A 138 -19.78 -5.19 6.66
C GLY A 138 -18.62 -4.78 5.75
N ALA A 139 -18.83 -3.73 4.96
CA ALA A 139 -17.92 -3.32 3.88
C ALA A 139 -16.92 -2.22 4.27
N GLY A 140 -17.00 -1.69 5.50
CA GLY A 140 -16.28 -0.47 5.91
C GLY A 140 -17.05 0.81 5.57
N ARG A 141 -16.52 1.95 6.00
CA ARG A 141 -17.18 3.27 5.89
C ARG A 141 -16.78 4.04 4.63
N VAL A 142 -15.68 3.69 4.01
CA VAL A 142 -15.12 4.36 2.83
C VAL A 142 -15.07 3.38 1.66
N SER A 143 -15.62 3.78 0.53
CA SER A 143 -15.54 2.99 -0.70
C SER A 143 -14.15 3.11 -1.33
N LYS A 144 -13.72 2.09 -2.07
CA LYS A 144 -12.46 2.11 -2.84
C LYS A 144 -12.40 3.32 -3.77
N LYS A 145 -13.50 3.63 -4.46
CA LYS A 145 -13.58 4.78 -5.38
C LYS A 145 -13.34 6.12 -4.68
N GLN A 146 -13.91 6.31 -3.49
CA GLN A 146 -13.69 7.53 -2.71
C GLN A 146 -12.24 7.64 -2.22
N ALA A 147 -11.68 6.54 -1.72
CA ALA A 147 -10.30 6.49 -1.26
C ALA A 147 -9.31 6.78 -2.39
N ASP A 148 -9.50 6.17 -3.56
CA ASP A 148 -8.64 6.39 -4.72
C ASP A 148 -8.73 7.84 -5.21
N ALA A 149 -9.92 8.39 -5.35
CA ALA A 149 -10.11 9.78 -5.76
C ALA A 149 -9.44 10.77 -4.78
N HIS A 150 -9.55 10.52 -3.47
CA HIS A 150 -8.85 11.31 -2.45
C HIS A 150 -7.33 11.21 -2.61
N ALA A 151 -6.77 9.99 -2.68
CA ALA A 151 -5.34 9.78 -2.80
C ALA A 151 -4.75 10.38 -4.09
N GLU A 152 -5.46 10.28 -5.20
CA GLU A 152 -5.05 10.88 -6.48
C GLU A 152 -5.05 12.41 -6.40
N SER A 153 -6.07 13.03 -5.79
CA SER A 153 -6.10 14.47 -5.56
C SER A 153 -4.94 14.94 -4.68
N GLN A 154 -4.65 14.21 -3.59
CA GLN A 154 -3.49 14.48 -2.74
C GLN A 154 -2.16 14.33 -3.50
N TYR A 155 -2.06 13.34 -4.39
CA TYR A 155 -0.87 13.16 -5.22
C TYR A 155 -0.64 14.33 -6.19
N GLU A 156 -1.69 14.88 -6.80
CA GLU A 156 -1.56 16.03 -7.70
C GLU A 156 -0.99 17.26 -6.96
N GLN A 157 -1.44 17.51 -5.74
CA GLN A 157 -0.91 18.57 -4.88
C GLN A 157 0.56 18.28 -4.50
N PHE A 158 0.86 17.09 -4.07
CA PHE A 158 2.22 16.67 -3.72
C PHE A 158 3.18 16.78 -4.91
N ALA A 159 2.76 16.36 -6.10
CA ALA A 159 3.58 16.44 -7.31
C ALA A 159 3.84 17.90 -7.73
N ALA A 160 2.85 18.79 -7.57
CA ALA A 160 3.02 20.21 -7.81
C ALA A 160 4.00 20.85 -6.83
N GLN A 161 3.88 20.58 -5.53
CA GLN A 161 4.81 21.06 -4.50
C GLN A 161 6.23 20.57 -4.74
N ARG A 162 6.41 19.27 -5.06
CA ARG A 162 7.72 18.70 -5.38
C ARG A 162 8.35 19.34 -6.60
N ARG A 163 7.56 19.63 -7.65
CA ARG A 163 8.05 20.32 -8.86
C ARG A 163 8.51 21.73 -8.52
N ALA A 164 7.71 22.50 -7.78
CA ALA A 164 8.08 23.85 -7.38
C ALA A 164 9.37 23.90 -6.55
N LEU A 165 9.58 22.93 -5.64
CA LEU A 165 10.83 22.80 -4.88
C LEU A 165 12.03 22.53 -5.79
N LEU A 166 11.93 21.58 -6.72
CA LEU A 166 12.99 21.25 -7.65
C LEU A 166 13.32 22.42 -8.60
N GLU A 167 12.33 23.18 -9.03
CA GLU A 167 12.51 24.38 -9.84
C GLU A 167 13.23 25.47 -9.04
N ALA A 168 12.87 25.69 -7.77
CA ALA A 168 13.54 26.65 -6.90
C ALA A 168 15.00 26.26 -6.64
N GLU A 169 15.28 24.98 -6.30
CA GLU A 169 16.63 24.48 -6.10
C GLU A 169 17.48 24.58 -7.38
N GLY A 170 16.90 24.25 -8.53
CA GLY A 170 17.57 24.38 -9.84
C GLY A 170 17.89 25.83 -10.20
N ALA A 171 17.00 26.76 -9.91
CA ALA A 171 17.23 28.19 -10.12
C ALA A 171 18.37 28.70 -9.23
N GLU A 172 18.39 28.34 -7.94
CA GLU A 172 19.45 28.72 -7.01
C GLU A 172 20.80 28.16 -7.44
N PHE A 173 20.85 26.87 -7.87
CA PHE A 173 22.07 26.26 -8.38
C PHE A 173 22.61 27.01 -9.63
N ASN A 174 21.74 27.36 -10.57
CA ASN A 174 22.13 28.08 -11.78
C ASN A 174 22.65 29.49 -11.46
N VAL A 175 22.03 30.21 -10.52
CA VAL A 175 22.51 31.53 -10.08
C VAL A 175 23.90 31.42 -9.46
N ARG A 176 24.13 30.48 -8.56
CA ARG A 176 25.47 30.23 -7.97
C ARG A 176 26.50 29.91 -9.02
N ALA A 177 26.18 29.04 -9.99
CA ALA A 177 27.09 28.71 -11.09
C ALA A 177 27.47 29.93 -11.94
N LEU A 178 26.52 30.84 -12.21
CA LEU A 178 26.78 32.09 -12.94
C LEU A 178 27.63 33.07 -12.10
N GLU A 179 27.39 33.19 -10.82
CA GLU A 179 28.22 34.02 -9.93
C GLU A 179 29.68 33.51 -9.86
N ASP A 180 29.87 32.21 -9.77
CA ASP A 180 31.19 31.60 -9.72
C ASP A 180 31.93 31.76 -11.06
N ALA A 181 31.23 31.62 -12.20
CA ALA A 181 31.75 31.91 -13.51
C ALA A 181 32.15 33.39 -13.65
N ALA A 182 31.33 34.32 -13.14
CA ALA A 182 31.62 35.73 -13.17
C ALA A 182 32.87 36.11 -12.33
N LYS A 183 33.05 35.47 -11.14
CA LYS A 183 34.26 35.64 -10.33
C LYS A 183 35.50 35.11 -10.97
N ALA A 184 35.39 34.07 -11.82
CA ALA A 184 36.51 33.46 -12.52
C ALA A 184 36.97 34.28 -13.77
N LEU A 185 36.21 35.27 -14.21
CA LEU A 185 36.60 36.14 -15.33
C LEU A 185 37.78 37.03 -14.94
N PRO A 186 38.82 37.15 -15.78
CA PRO A 186 39.96 38.02 -15.51
C PRO A 186 39.51 39.48 -15.41
N THR A 187 39.89 40.14 -14.31
CA THR A 187 39.62 41.58 -14.14
C THR A 187 40.27 42.37 -15.30
N PRO A 188 39.57 43.28 -15.97
CA PRO A 188 40.17 44.08 -17.04
C PRO A 188 41.38 44.83 -16.52
N GLY A 189 42.57 44.54 -17.07
CA GLY A 189 43.80 45.19 -16.67
C GLY A 189 43.66 46.71 -16.77
N LYS A 190 44.02 47.44 -15.71
CA LYS A 190 44.17 48.89 -15.76
C LYS A 190 45.13 49.20 -16.88
N LYS A 191 44.67 49.87 -17.96
CA LYS A 191 45.57 50.48 -18.94
C LYS A 191 46.50 51.43 -18.19
N ARG A 192 47.81 51.10 -18.16
CA ARG A 192 48.85 52.03 -17.77
C ARG A 192 48.92 53.14 -18.83
N THR A 193 48.55 54.35 -18.49
CA THR A 193 48.85 55.56 -19.16
C THR A 193 50.33 55.97 -18.93
#